data_dbef54ba53fe649f34a59b3747cbb3c0
#
_entry.id   dbef54ba53fe649f34a59b3747cbb3c0
#
_cell.length_a   1.000
_cell.length_b   1.000
_cell.length_c   1.000
_cell.angle_alpha   90.00
_cell.angle_beta   90.00
_cell.angle_gamma   90.00
#
_symmetry.space_group_name_H-M   'P 1'
#
loop_
_entity.id
_entity.type
_entity.pdbx_description
1 polymer ?
#
loop_
_entity_poly.entity_id
_entity_poly.type
_entity_poly.pdbx_seq_one_letter_code
_entity_poly.pdbx_strand_id
1 'polypeptide(L)'
;MNVTTDVQSTTEETKEKRYKTLFGSALGYAAEGLDMLLLSFVLVYILKEFHLSPVEGGNLTLATTIGMLIGSYLFGFIADLFGRIRTMAFTILLFSLATALIYFATDYWQLLILRFLVGMGVGGEFGIGMAIVTETWSKEMRAKATSVVALG
;
A
#
# COMPACT_ATOMS: atom_id res chain seq x y z
N MET A 1 -17.52 -13.87 -39.44
CA MET A 1 -16.84 -13.74 -38.12
C MET A 1 -16.11 -12.42 -38.17
N ASN A 2 -16.61 -11.37 -37.47
CA ASN A 2 -16.17 -9.99 -37.66
C ASN A 2 -14.92 -9.68 -36.83
N VAL A 3 -13.77 -9.63 -37.45
CA VAL A 3 -12.46 -9.27 -36.88
C VAL A 3 -12.50 -7.90 -36.19
N THR A 4 -13.30 -6.96 -36.69
CA THR A 4 -13.49 -5.62 -36.09
C THR A 4 -14.22 -5.62 -34.75
N THR A 5 -15.18 -6.52 -34.55
CA THR A 5 -15.90 -6.65 -33.24
C THR A 5 -15.02 -7.27 -32.16
N ASP A 6 -14.16 -8.23 -32.53
CA ASP A 6 -13.22 -8.85 -31.59
C ASP A 6 -12.12 -7.88 -31.14
N VAL A 7 -11.61 -7.03 -32.04
CA VAL A 7 -10.61 -6.02 -31.72
C VAL A 7 -11.20 -4.93 -30.80
N GLN A 8 -12.44 -4.52 -31.03
CA GLN A 8 -13.11 -3.52 -30.19
C GLN A 8 -13.40 -4.06 -28.78
N SER A 9 -13.90 -5.30 -28.66
CA SER A 9 -14.17 -5.91 -27.35
C SER A 9 -12.89 -6.09 -26.51
N THR A 10 -11.79 -6.50 -27.13
CA THR A 10 -10.50 -6.65 -26.46
C THR A 10 -9.94 -5.30 -26.00
N THR A 11 -10.16 -4.24 -26.77
CA THR A 11 -9.71 -2.88 -26.42
C THR A 11 -10.51 -2.31 -25.24
N GLU A 12 -11.81 -2.49 -25.20
CA GLU A 12 -12.69 -2.05 -24.11
C GLU A 12 -12.41 -2.83 -22.81
N GLU A 13 -12.24 -4.14 -22.88
CA GLU A 13 -11.88 -4.97 -21.71
C GLU A 13 -10.51 -4.55 -21.14
N THR A 14 -9.57 -4.21 -21.98
CA THR A 14 -8.24 -3.73 -21.56
C THR A 14 -8.35 -2.36 -20.89
N LYS A 15 -9.17 -1.45 -21.40
CA LYS A 15 -9.43 -0.14 -20.78
C LYS A 15 -10.09 -0.28 -19.42
N GLU A 16 -11.12 -1.10 -19.32
CA GLU A 16 -11.85 -1.32 -18.05
C GLU A 16 -10.92 -1.89 -16.98
N LYS A 17 -10.07 -2.86 -17.33
CA LYS A 17 -9.05 -3.41 -16.42
C LYS A 17 -8.07 -2.33 -15.94
N ARG A 18 -7.61 -1.45 -16.85
CA ARG A 18 -6.70 -0.34 -16.52
C ARG A 18 -7.31 0.65 -15.52
N TYR A 19 -8.57 1.05 -15.73
CA TYR A 19 -9.25 1.98 -14.82
C TYR A 19 -9.54 1.35 -13.46
N LYS A 20 -9.94 0.08 -13.41
CA LYS A 20 -10.12 -0.65 -12.14
C LYS A 20 -8.81 -0.72 -11.34
N THR A 21 -7.69 -1.00 -12.02
CA THR A 21 -6.38 -1.04 -11.39
C THR A 21 -5.94 0.33 -10.89
N LEU A 22 -6.12 1.39 -11.69
CA LEU A 22 -5.79 2.76 -11.29
C LEU A 22 -6.61 3.19 -10.07
N PHE A 23 -7.92 2.95 -10.10
CA PHE A 23 -8.81 3.29 -8.99
C PHE A 23 -8.47 2.50 -7.71
N GLY A 24 -8.18 1.20 -7.84
CA GLY A 24 -7.75 0.37 -6.71
C GLY A 24 -6.44 0.87 -6.11
N SER A 25 -5.44 1.22 -6.93
CA SER A 25 -4.18 1.77 -6.45
C SER A 25 -4.35 3.15 -5.81
N ALA A 26 -5.19 4.02 -6.37
CA ALA A 26 -5.48 5.33 -5.78
C ALA A 26 -6.21 5.23 -4.43
N LEU A 27 -7.16 4.29 -4.29
CA LEU A 27 -7.82 4.01 -3.01
C LEU A 27 -6.85 3.48 -1.96
N GLY A 28 -5.93 2.59 -2.34
CA GLY A 28 -4.89 2.09 -1.44
C GLY A 28 -4.01 3.22 -0.92
N TYR A 29 -3.59 4.11 -1.82
CA TYR A 29 -2.81 5.30 -1.46
C TYR A 29 -3.56 6.26 -0.54
N ALA A 30 -4.85 6.49 -0.81
CA ALA A 30 -5.69 7.32 0.05
C ALA A 30 -5.83 6.71 1.45
N ALA A 31 -5.99 5.39 1.54
CA ALA A 31 -6.04 4.67 2.81
C ALA A 31 -4.71 4.78 3.58
N GLU A 32 -3.56 4.69 2.88
CA GLU A 32 -2.23 4.89 3.45
C GLU A 32 -2.07 6.32 3.99
N GLY A 33 -2.44 7.33 3.20
CA GLY A 33 -2.41 8.73 3.63
C GLY A 33 -3.26 8.96 4.87
N LEU A 34 -4.44 8.35 4.95
CA LEU A 34 -5.29 8.38 6.13
C LEU A 34 -4.64 7.69 7.34
N ASP A 35 -3.98 6.53 7.17
CA ASP A 35 -3.27 5.86 8.28
C ASP A 35 -2.14 6.72 8.83
N MET A 36 -1.37 7.39 7.95
CA MET A 36 -0.30 8.31 8.37
C MET A 36 -0.85 9.52 9.15
N LEU A 37 -1.96 10.10 8.70
CA LEU A 37 -2.64 11.19 9.41
C LEU A 37 -3.18 10.71 10.75
N LEU A 38 -3.89 9.58 10.77
CA LEU A 38 -4.43 8.97 11.99
C LEU A 38 -3.31 8.64 12.98
N LEU A 39 -2.18 8.10 12.50
CA LEU A 39 -1.04 7.84 13.36
C LEU A 39 -0.56 9.11 14.05
N SER A 40 -0.46 10.23 13.33
CA SER A 40 -0.01 11.51 13.89
C SER A 40 -0.92 12.00 15.03
N PHE A 41 -2.24 11.84 14.88
CA PHE A 41 -3.21 12.20 15.93
C PHE A 41 -3.23 11.19 17.07
N VAL A 42 -3.24 9.91 16.76
CA VAL A 42 -3.35 8.82 17.73
C VAL A 42 -2.03 8.62 18.48
N LEU A 43 -0.88 8.99 17.88
CA LEU A 43 0.42 8.86 18.53
C LEU A 43 0.48 9.61 19.87
N VAL A 44 -0.09 10.80 19.93
CA VAL A 44 -0.16 11.58 21.20
C VAL A 44 -0.96 10.82 22.26
N TYR A 45 -2.00 10.10 21.84
CA TYR A 45 -2.83 9.28 22.74
C TYR A 45 -2.09 8.02 23.20
N ILE A 46 -1.42 7.34 22.25
CA ILE A 46 -0.58 6.15 22.53
C ILE A 46 0.54 6.50 23.52
N LEU A 47 1.22 7.63 23.31
CA LEU A 47 2.28 8.09 24.22
C LEU A 47 1.79 8.25 25.65
N LYS A 48 0.57 8.78 25.83
CA LYS A 48 -0.03 8.96 27.15
C LYS A 48 -0.49 7.65 27.78
N GLU A 49 -1.18 6.81 27.00
CA GLU A 49 -1.75 5.54 27.47
C GLU A 49 -0.66 4.55 27.90
N PHE A 50 0.39 4.44 27.10
CA PHE A 50 1.51 3.53 27.35
C PHE A 50 2.66 4.19 28.13
N HIS A 51 2.47 5.44 28.61
CA HIS A 51 3.51 6.21 29.31
C HIS A 51 4.86 6.27 28.56
N LEU A 52 4.80 6.38 27.23
CA LEU A 52 5.97 6.39 26.35
C LEU A 52 6.61 7.78 26.28
N SER A 53 7.93 7.79 26.16
CA SER A 53 8.68 9.00 25.84
C SER A 53 8.50 9.42 24.38
N PRO A 54 8.72 10.69 24.02
CA PRO A 54 8.70 11.14 22.62
C PRO A 54 9.67 10.36 21.71
N VAL A 55 10.78 9.87 22.26
CA VAL A 55 11.76 9.05 21.54
C VAL A 55 11.16 7.69 21.16
N GLU A 56 10.45 7.05 22.08
CA GLU A 56 9.75 5.78 21.80
C GLU A 56 8.66 5.97 20.76
N GLY A 57 7.93 7.10 20.78
CA GLY A 57 7.00 7.46 19.72
C GLY A 57 7.68 7.63 18.35
N GLY A 58 8.85 8.25 18.32
CA GLY A 58 9.68 8.35 17.12
C GLY A 58 10.11 6.97 16.59
N ASN A 59 10.44 6.04 17.49
CA ASN A 59 10.80 4.67 17.10
C ASN A 59 9.65 3.90 16.45
N LEU A 60 8.39 4.15 16.85
CA LEU A 60 7.21 3.57 16.16
C LEU A 60 7.13 4.03 14.71
N THR A 61 7.38 5.30 14.44
CA THR A 61 7.43 5.85 13.09
C THR A 61 8.62 5.29 12.29
N LEU A 62 9.79 5.18 12.92
CA LEU A 62 10.97 4.54 12.32
C LEU A 62 10.71 3.08 11.96
N ALA A 63 10.07 2.31 12.84
CA ALA A 63 9.74 0.92 12.60
C ALA A 63 8.81 0.80 11.36
N THR A 64 7.81 1.67 11.23
CA THR A 64 6.94 1.72 10.05
C THR A 64 7.75 2.02 8.77
N THR A 65 8.62 3.04 8.81
CA THR A 65 9.44 3.43 7.66
C THR A 65 10.40 2.32 7.23
N ILE A 66 11.07 1.68 8.17
CA ILE A 66 11.95 0.52 7.88
C ILE A 66 11.14 -0.63 7.30
N GLY A 67 9.94 -0.89 7.86
CA GLY A 67 8.99 -1.86 7.33
C GLY A 67 8.63 -1.56 5.87
N MET A 68 8.33 -0.30 5.53
CA MET A 68 8.02 0.14 4.15
C MET A 68 9.18 -0.15 3.19
N LEU A 69 10.40 0.16 3.57
CA LEU A 69 11.59 -0.09 2.74
C LEU A 69 11.78 -1.59 2.49
N ILE A 70 11.70 -2.39 3.53
CA ILE A 70 11.84 -3.85 3.42
C ILE A 70 10.67 -4.45 2.64
N GLY A 71 9.44 -4.02 2.94
CA GLY A 71 8.22 -4.49 2.29
C GLY A 71 8.19 -4.19 0.80
N SER A 72 8.57 -2.98 0.37
CA SER A 72 8.60 -2.62 -1.04
C SER A 72 9.56 -3.51 -1.84
N TYR A 73 10.74 -3.79 -1.31
CA TYR A 73 11.70 -4.67 -1.94
C TYR A 73 11.25 -6.14 -1.94
N LEU A 74 10.84 -6.65 -0.78
CA LEU A 74 10.45 -8.04 -0.61
C LEU A 74 9.21 -8.40 -1.44
N PHE A 75 8.15 -7.60 -1.31
CA PHE A 75 6.90 -7.87 -2.03
C PHE A 75 6.99 -7.51 -3.50
N GLY A 76 7.86 -6.58 -3.90
CA GLY A 76 8.21 -6.38 -5.30
C GLY A 76 8.76 -7.66 -5.94
N PHE A 77 9.72 -8.30 -5.30
CA PHE A 77 10.28 -9.58 -5.74
C PHE A 77 9.25 -10.72 -5.74
N ILE A 78 8.45 -10.82 -4.68
CA ILE A 78 7.37 -11.81 -4.58
C ILE A 78 6.32 -11.60 -5.68
N ALA A 79 6.01 -10.36 -6.02
CA ALA A 79 5.04 -10.02 -7.06
C ALA A 79 5.49 -10.47 -8.45
N ASP A 80 6.79 -10.45 -8.72
CA ASP A 80 7.35 -10.95 -9.97
C ASP A 80 7.25 -12.48 -10.07
N LEU A 81 7.30 -13.22 -8.95
CA LEU A 81 7.20 -14.69 -8.90
C LEU A 81 5.75 -15.19 -8.88
N PHE A 82 4.90 -14.63 -8.05
CA PHE A 82 3.54 -15.11 -7.78
C PHE A 82 2.44 -14.32 -8.47
N GLY A 83 2.81 -13.23 -9.13
CA GLY A 83 1.90 -12.34 -9.83
C GLY A 83 1.47 -11.13 -8.98
N ARG A 84 1.44 -9.96 -9.64
CA ARG A 84 1.26 -8.65 -9.00
C ARG A 84 -0.06 -8.50 -8.24
N ILE A 85 -1.17 -8.95 -8.84
CA ILE A 85 -2.52 -8.78 -8.24
C ILE A 85 -2.66 -9.63 -6.97
N ARG A 86 -2.13 -10.86 -6.96
CA ARG A 86 -2.22 -11.74 -5.79
C ARG A 86 -1.36 -11.22 -4.63
N THR A 87 -0.16 -10.75 -4.96
CA THR A 87 0.74 -10.19 -3.95
C THR A 87 0.20 -8.89 -3.40
N MET A 88 -0.40 -8.02 -4.22
CA MET A 88 -1.08 -6.80 -3.78
C MET A 88 -2.24 -7.10 -2.83
N ALA A 89 -3.08 -8.09 -3.13
CA ALA A 89 -4.15 -8.51 -2.22
C ALA A 89 -3.60 -9.00 -0.86
N PHE A 90 -2.47 -9.72 -0.88
CA PHE A 90 -1.81 -10.17 0.34
C PHE A 90 -1.23 -9.00 1.16
N THR A 91 -0.61 -8.01 0.52
CA THR A 91 -0.07 -6.84 1.22
C THR A 91 -1.15 -5.99 1.86
N ILE A 92 -2.30 -5.80 1.19
CA ILE A 92 -3.48 -5.12 1.74
C ILE A 92 -4.02 -5.88 2.96
N LEU A 93 -4.13 -7.21 2.87
CA LEU A 93 -4.59 -8.04 3.98
C LEU A 93 -3.62 -7.96 5.18
N LEU A 94 -2.31 -8.01 4.92
CA LEU A 94 -1.28 -7.87 5.95
C LEU A 94 -1.37 -6.52 6.66
N PHE A 95 -1.45 -5.43 5.89
CA PHE A 95 -1.62 -4.07 6.40
C PHE A 95 -2.88 -3.95 7.26
N SER A 96 -4.04 -4.37 6.73
CA SER A 96 -5.33 -4.26 7.41
C SER A 96 -5.37 -5.07 8.71
N LEU A 97 -4.83 -6.29 8.68
CA LEU A 97 -4.78 -7.16 9.86
C LEU A 97 -3.83 -6.61 10.92
N ALA A 98 -2.63 -6.17 10.52
CA ALA A 98 -1.68 -5.58 11.44
C ALA A 98 -2.23 -4.30 12.10
N THR A 99 -2.90 -3.45 11.32
CA THR A 99 -3.56 -2.24 11.84
C THR A 99 -4.69 -2.59 12.82
N ALA A 100 -5.52 -3.59 12.51
CA ALA A 100 -6.58 -4.05 13.42
C ALA A 100 -6.02 -4.64 14.73
N LEU A 101 -4.89 -5.35 14.66
CA LEU A 101 -4.23 -5.93 15.83
C LEU A 101 -3.61 -4.87 16.76
N ILE A 102 -3.32 -3.67 16.28
CA ILE A 102 -2.85 -2.56 17.12
C ILE A 102 -3.85 -2.24 18.23
N TYR A 103 -5.14 -2.40 17.99
CA TYR A 103 -6.19 -2.20 19.02
C TYR A 103 -6.04 -3.14 20.22
N PHE A 104 -5.48 -4.33 20.03
CA PHE A 104 -5.27 -5.33 21.09
C PHE A 104 -3.85 -5.28 21.69
N ALA A 105 -3.02 -4.36 21.23
CA ALA A 105 -1.66 -4.23 21.76
C ALA A 105 -1.71 -3.69 23.19
N THR A 106 -1.00 -4.37 24.07
CA THR A 106 -0.90 -4.03 25.51
C THR A 106 0.51 -3.62 25.93
N ASP A 107 1.49 -3.76 25.04
CA ASP A 107 2.90 -3.50 25.31
C ASP A 107 3.57 -2.77 24.14
N TYR A 108 4.58 -1.94 24.48
CA TYR A 108 5.37 -1.17 23.52
C TYR A 108 6.01 -2.04 22.41
N TRP A 109 6.56 -3.20 22.76
CA TRP A 109 7.19 -4.10 21.80
C TRP A 109 6.19 -4.68 20.80
N GLN A 110 4.97 -4.96 21.26
CA GLN A 110 3.88 -5.39 20.36
C GLN A 110 3.53 -4.28 19.37
N LEU A 111 3.41 -3.03 19.84
CA LEU A 111 3.16 -1.87 18.99
C LEU A 111 4.27 -1.71 17.95
N LEU A 112 5.52 -1.86 18.34
CA LEU A 112 6.69 -1.70 17.46
C LEU A 112 6.70 -2.76 16.35
N ILE A 113 6.43 -4.02 16.69
CA ILE A 113 6.34 -5.11 15.72
C ILE A 113 5.15 -4.91 14.79
N LEU A 114 3.99 -4.54 15.31
CA LEU A 114 2.79 -4.30 14.50
C LEU A 114 3.00 -3.11 13.55
N ARG A 115 3.62 -2.03 13.99
CA ARG A 115 3.98 -0.89 13.15
C ARG A 115 4.97 -1.26 12.04
N PHE A 116 5.92 -2.12 12.34
CA PHE A 116 6.81 -2.66 11.32
C PHE A 116 6.05 -3.48 10.27
N LEU A 117 5.10 -4.35 10.69
CA LEU A 117 4.28 -5.15 9.78
C LEU A 117 3.32 -4.29 8.95
N VAL A 118 2.71 -3.26 9.55
CA VAL A 118 1.94 -2.22 8.82
C VAL A 118 2.81 -1.60 7.74
N GLY A 119 4.01 -1.15 8.08
CA GLY A 119 4.95 -0.59 7.12
C GLY A 119 5.29 -1.56 5.99
N MET A 120 5.54 -2.83 6.30
CA MET A 120 5.80 -3.85 5.27
C MET A 120 4.64 -3.99 4.27
N GLY A 121 3.40 -4.05 4.77
CA GLY A 121 2.22 -4.14 3.92
C GLY A 121 2.07 -2.94 2.99
N VAL A 122 2.17 -1.74 3.55
CA VAL A 122 2.10 -0.44 2.85
C VAL A 122 3.20 -0.33 1.79
N GLY A 123 4.46 -0.61 2.16
CA GLY A 123 5.57 -0.55 1.22
C GLY A 123 5.43 -1.52 0.05
N GLY A 124 4.89 -2.73 0.32
CA GLY A 124 4.60 -3.71 -0.72
C GLY A 124 3.50 -3.24 -1.68
N GLU A 125 2.44 -2.67 -1.16
CA GLU A 125 1.33 -2.12 -1.96
C GLU A 125 1.82 -1.00 -2.89
N PHE A 126 2.59 -0.05 -2.34
CA PHE A 126 3.18 1.05 -3.10
C PHE A 126 4.04 0.56 -4.27
N GLY A 127 5.00 -0.31 -4.00
CA GLY A 127 5.91 -0.84 -5.02
C GLY A 127 5.18 -1.57 -6.14
N ILE A 128 4.22 -2.43 -5.79
CA ILE A 128 3.44 -3.21 -6.74
C ILE A 128 2.48 -2.30 -7.52
N GLY A 129 1.79 -1.37 -6.85
CA GLY A 129 0.85 -0.42 -7.48
C GLY A 129 1.54 0.43 -8.54
N MET A 130 2.69 1.01 -8.22
CA MET A 130 3.49 1.78 -9.18
C MET A 130 3.99 0.94 -10.36
N ALA A 131 4.39 -0.31 -10.11
CA ALA A 131 4.81 -1.22 -11.16
C ALA A 131 3.64 -1.57 -12.11
N ILE A 132 2.45 -1.87 -11.58
CA ILE A 132 1.27 -2.16 -12.40
C ILE A 132 0.91 -0.95 -13.27
N VAL A 133 0.90 0.26 -12.70
CA VAL A 133 0.61 1.48 -13.45
C VAL A 133 1.63 1.70 -14.57
N THR A 134 2.92 1.54 -14.28
CA THR A 134 3.97 1.74 -15.28
C THR A 134 3.96 0.71 -16.39
N GLU A 135 3.47 -0.50 -16.16
CA GLU A 135 3.36 -1.55 -17.19
C GLU A 135 2.08 -1.45 -18.01
N THR A 136 0.98 -1.01 -17.42
CA THR A 136 -0.32 -0.96 -18.10
C THR A 136 -0.52 0.31 -18.92
N TRP A 137 0.23 1.39 -18.63
CA TRP A 137 0.07 2.67 -19.32
C TRP A 137 1.20 2.94 -20.33
N SER A 138 0.85 3.57 -21.47
CA SER A 138 1.83 4.00 -22.48
C SER A 138 2.80 5.02 -21.90
N LYS A 139 4.02 5.10 -22.46
CA LYS A 139 5.10 5.99 -21.97
C LYS A 139 4.63 7.45 -21.81
N GLU A 140 3.77 7.94 -22.69
CA GLU A 140 3.26 9.32 -22.70
C GLU A 140 2.25 9.58 -21.57
N MET A 141 1.51 8.58 -21.14
CA MET A 141 0.46 8.70 -20.14
C MET A 141 0.91 8.22 -18.72
N ARG A 142 2.07 7.58 -18.62
CA ARG A 142 2.60 7.08 -17.33
C ARG A 142 2.74 8.18 -16.29
N ALA A 143 3.30 9.33 -16.68
CA ALA A 143 3.48 10.45 -15.76
C ALA A 143 2.14 10.95 -15.19
N LYS A 144 1.08 11.02 -16.02
CA LYS A 144 -0.25 11.41 -15.57
C LYS A 144 -0.88 10.34 -14.67
N ALA A 145 -0.75 9.07 -15.03
CA ALA A 145 -1.30 7.97 -14.25
C ALA A 145 -0.61 7.83 -12.88
N THR A 146 0.72 7.94 -12.84
CA THR A 146 1.47 7.94 -11.57
C THR A 146 1.16 9.15 -10.70
N SER A 147 0.95 10.34 -11.30
CA SER A 147 0.53 11.52 -10.56
C SER A 147 -0.85 11.36 -9.93
N VAL A 148 -1.81 10.73 -10.63
CA VAL A 148 -3.14 10.45 -10.09
C VAL A 148 -3.06 9.51 -8.88
N VAL A 149 -2.24 8.46 -8.98
CA VAL A 149 -2.03 7.53 -7.86
C VAL A 149 -1.36 8.22 -6.68
N ALA A 150 -0.38 9.09 -6.92
CA ALA A 150 0.34 9.80 -5.87
C ALA A 150 -0.46 10.93 -5.19
N LEU A 151 -1.60 11.33 -5.76
CA LEU A 151 -2.52 12.35 -5.21
C LEU A 151 -3.68 11.75 -4.42
N GLY A 152 -3.92 10.43 -4.53
CA GLY A 152 -4.94 9.69 -3.76
C GLY A 152 -4.50 9.48 -2.36
#